data_f90c7d746c9552e788191621b7a200e5
#
_entry.id   f90c7d746c9552e788191621b7a200e5
#
_cell.length_a   1.000
_cell.length_b   1.000
_cell.length_c   1.000
_cell.angle_alpha   90.00
_cell.angle_beta   90.00
_cell.angle_gamma   90.00
#
_symmetry.space_group_name_H-M   'P 1'
#
loop_
_entity.id
_entity.type
_entity.pdbx_description
1 polymer ?
#
loop_
_entity_poly.entity_id
_entity_poly.type
_entity_poly.pdbx_seq_one_letter_code
_entity_poly.pdbx_strand_id
1 'polypeptide(L)'
;MNAKKKFTESLKKELEQRKSLNLFRTLKPLDTNQIDFSSNDYLGLNFDQKLNQFLEEIIHDYKERTVGSTGSRLISGHRTIYEVVEKQFSEYTHTESALLFHSGYVANVSSIFALLTPSDYAFVDRLCHASILDGIRISGAKKVYFNHNDMNHLEEQIKKSNSSSKSFRWIFTEAVFSMDGDIPPLEQLVSIAKQYECNLFIDEAHSIGILGNRGIGLTASKHLQNEFTVITYPMGKAPGMMGCFVCG
;
A
#
# COMPACT_ATOMS: atom_id res chain seq x y z
N MET A 1 32.80 -3.10 29.58
CA MET A 1 32.47 -2.39 28.34
C MET A 1 31.08 -1.79 28.48
N ASN A 2 30.91 -0.49 28.20
CA ASN A 2 29.61 0.19 28.30
C ASN A 2 28.62 -0.42 27.29
N ALA A 3 27.33 -0.56 27.65
CA ALA A 3 26.26 -1.14 26.81
C ALA A 3 26.19 -0.52 25.40
N LYS A 4 26.32 0.80 25.29
CA LYS A 4 26.37 1.53 24.01
C LYS A 4 27.53 1.05 23.13
N LYS A 5 28.73 0.84 23.69
CA LYS A 5 29.90 0.37 22.92
C LYS A 5 29.69 -1.06 22.41
N LYS A 6 29.14 -1.95 23.25
CA LYS A 6 28.83 -3.33 22.88
C LYS A 6 27.81 -3.40 21.75
N PHE A 7 26.75 -2.58 21.84
CA PHE A 7 25.71 -2.48 20.81
C PHE A 7 26.28 -1.95 19.48
N THR A 8 27.07 -0.87 19.53
CA THR A 8 27.71 -0.30 18.34
C THR A 8 28.64 -1.30 17.64
N GLU A 9 29.40 -2.10 18.40
CA GLU A 9 30.25 -3.14 17.84
C GLU A 9 29.44 -4.26 17.17
N SER A 10 28.29 -4.64 17.76
CA SER A 10 27.37 -5.60 17.16
C SER A 10 26.83 -5.11 15.81
N LEU A 11 26.38 -3.84 15.74
CA LEU A 11 25.90 -3.23 14.49
C LEU A 11 27.00 -3.16 13.42
N LYS A 12 28.23 -2.81 13.80
CA LYS A 12 29.36 -2.81 12.85
C LYS A 12 29.59 -4.18 12.24
N LYS A 13 29.57 -5.24 13.06
CA LYS A 13 29.71 -6.62 12.56
C LYS A 13 28.59 -7.00 11.58
N GLU A 14 27.35 -6.64 11.88
CA GLU A 14 26.22 -6.88 10.98
C GLU A 14 26.38 -6.12 9.65
N LEU A 15 26.81 -4.86 9.69
CA LEU A 15 27.06 -4.07 8.47
C LEU A 15 28.18 -4.67 7.62
N GLU A 16 29.27 -5.13 8.23
CA GLU A 16 30.36 -5.82 7.51
C GLU A 16 29.88 -7.14 6.88
N GLN A 17 29.05 -7.89 7.58
CA GLN A 17 28.43 -9.09 7.02
C GLN A 17 27.55 -8.76 5.82
N ARG A 18 26.72 -7.70 5.89
CA ARG A 18 25.90 -7.25 4.76
C ARG A 18 26.77 -6.83 3.56
N LYS A 19 27.90 -6.15 3.81
CA LYS A 19 28.86 -5.80 2.75
C LYS A 19 29.46 -7.04 2.08
N SER A 20 29.90 -8.02 2.89
CA SER A 20 30.50 -9.25 2.36
C SER A 20 29.51 -10.09 1.51
N LEU A 21 28.22 -9.96 1.76
CA LEU A 21 27.14 -10.60 1.00
C LEU A 21 26.60 -9.74 -0.17
N ASN A 22 27.20 -8.58 -0.46
CA ASN A 22 26.70 -7.62 -1.44
C ASN A 22 25.26 -7.14 -1.18
N LEU A 23 24.82 -7.17 0.09
CA LEU A 23 23.48 -6.71 0.51
C LEU A 23 23.50 -5.30 1.11
N PHE A 24 24.66 -4.67 1.20
CA PHE A 24 24.78 -3.31 1.75
C PHE A 24 24.35 -2.28 0.71
N ARG A 25 23.33 -1.49 1.05
CA ARG A 25 22.82 -0.42 0.20
C ARG A 25 23.25 0.92 0.73
N THR A 26 23.66 1.83 -0.16
CA THR A 26 23.99 3.22 0.16
C THR A 26 22.99 4.16 -0.51
N LEU A 27 22.57 5.19 0.20
CA LEU A 27 21.79 6.27 -0.39
C LEU A 27 22.70 7.09 -1.29
N LYS A 28 22.28 7.30 -2.54
CA LYS A 28 22.95 8.15 -3.51
C LYS A 28 21.97 9.20 -4.01
N PRO A 29 22.37 10.48 -4.11
CA PRO A 29 21.56 11.47 -4.81
C PRO A 29 21.32 11.02 -6.26
N LEU A 30 20.15 11.40 -6.81
CA LEU A 30 19.85 11.18 -8.22
C LEU A 30 20.84 12.00 -9.08
N ASP A 31 21.49 11.35 -10.04
CA ASP A 31 22.28 12.04 -11.05
C ASP A 31 21.38 12.39 -12.24
N THR A 32 21.02 13.64 -12.35
CA THR A 32 20.11 14.15 -13.39
C THR A 32 20.67 14.07 -14.82
N ASN A 33 21.94 13.72 -14.98
CA ASN A 33 22.56 13.47 -16.29
C ASN A 33 22.41 12.01 -16.77
N GLN A 34 21.87 11.13 -15.94
CA GLN A 34 21.66 9.73 -16.26
C GLN A 34 20.20 9.46 -16.57
N ILE A 35 19.94 8.48 -17.45
CA ILE A 35 18.59 7.96 -17.65
C ILE A 35 18.30 6.99 -16.51
N ASP A 36 17.27 7.32 -15.71
CA ASP A 36 16.89 6.51 -14.56
C ASP A 36 15.88 5.42 -14.95
N PHE A 37 16.35 4.17 -14.95
CA PHE A 37 15.50 2.99 -15.15
C PHE A 37 15.00 2.38 -13.83
N SER A 38 15.35 2.94 -12.68
CA SER A 38 14.95 2.46 -11.35
C SER A 38 13.77 3.20 -10.76
N SER A 39 13.36 4.30 -11.38
CA SER A 39 12.23 5.12 -10.94
C SER A 39 10.90 4.41 -11.15
N ASN A 40 9.99 4.59 -10.18
CA ASN A 40 8.58 4.22 -10.32
C ASN A 40 7.69 5.40 -10.74
N ASP A 41 8.27 6.52 -11.16
CA ASP A 41 7.57 7.65 -11.76
C ASP A 41 7.17 7.32 -13.21
N TYR A 42 6.24 6.37 -13.36
CA TYR A 42 5.88 5.76 -14.65
C TYR A 42 5.36 6.75 -15.68
N LEU A 43 4.80 7.87 -15.25
CA LEU A 43 4.24 8.94 -16.10
C LEU A 43 5.17 10.15 -16.21
N GLY A 44 6.28 10.19 -15.47
CA GLY A 44 7.22 11.31 -15.48
C GLY A 44 6.66 12.60 -14.86
N LEU A 45 5.63 12.49 -14.01
CA LEU A 45 4.90 13.64 -13.47
C LEU A 45 5.73 14.49 -12.51
N ASN A 46 6.73 13.92 -11.84
CA ASN A 46 7.60 14.67 -10.94
C ASN A 46 8.36 15.80 -11.62
N PHE A 47 8.58 15.72 -12.93
CA PHE A 47 9.30 16.72 -13.72
C PHE A 47 8.41 17.47 -14.71
N ASP A 48 7.09 17.24 -14.67
CA ASP A 48 6.16 17.93 -15.58
C ASP A 48 5.96 19.38 -15.17
N GLN A 49 6.40 20.30 -16.04
CA GLN A 49 6.33 21.74 -15.76
C GLN A 49 4.90 22.27 -15.72
N LYS A 50 3.98 21.72 -16.51
CA LYS A 50 2.58 22.15 -16.52
C LYS A 50 1.88 21.74 -15.24
N LEU A 51 2.15 20.52 -14.76
CA LEU A 51 1.63 20.07 -13.49
C LEU A 51 2.16 20.93 -12.33
N ASN A 52 3.45 21.27 -12.34
CA ASN A 52 4.04 22.13 -11.33
C ASN A 52 3.40 23.54 -11.32
N GLN A 53 3.19 24.16 -12.48
CA GLN A 53 2.49 25.45 -12.59
C GLN A 53 1.05 25.35 -12.05
N PHE A 54 0.32 24.31 -12.42
CA PHE A 54 -1.03 24.08 -11.94
C PHE A 54 -1.09 23.89 -10.41
N LEU A 55 -0.12 23.18 -9.82
CA LEU A 55 -0.01 23.02 -8.37
C LEU A 55 0.29 24.35 -7.67
N GLU A 56 1.15 25.21 -8.25
CA GLU A 56 1.43 26.54 -7.72
C GLU A 56 0.17 27.42 -7.72
N GLU A 57 -0.64 27.38 -8.78
CA GLU A 57 -1.93 28.09 -8.86
C GLU A 57 -2.89 27.61 -7.78
N ILE A 58 -3.07 26.29 -7.60
CA ILE A 58 -3.91 25.72 -6.55
C ILE A 58 -3.44 26.17 -5.16
N ILE A 59 -2.14 26.09 -4.89
CA ILE A 59 -1.57 26.51 -3.59
C ILE A 59 -1.78 27.99 -3.35
N HIS A 60 -1.64 28.82 -4.40
CA HIS A 60 -1.87 30.26 -4.30
C HIS A 60 -3.31 30.60 -3.94
N ASP A 61 -4.27 29.91 -4.55
CA ASP A 61 -5.69 30.16 -4.36
C ASP A 61 -6.26 29.54 -3.08
N TYR A 62 -5.53 28.60 -2.47
CA TYR A 62 -5.95 27.93 -1.25
C TYR A 62 -5.89 28.87 -0.04
N LYS A 63 -7.06 29.16 0.55
CA LYS A 63 -7.20 30.19 1.59
C LYS A 63 -6.58 29.81 2.93
N GLU A 64 -6.52 28.55 3.28
CA GLU A 64 -6.06 28.08 4.61
C GLU A 64 -4.54 28.02 4.72
N ARG A 65 -3.75 28.57 3.88
CA ARG A 65 -2.27 28.68 3.81
C ARG A 65 -1.53 28.15 5.07
N THR A 66 -1.67 26.88 5.37
CA THR A 66 -0.98 26.22 6.49
C THR A 66 0.12 25.32 5.96
N VAL A 67 1.31 25.40 6.58
CA VAL A 67 2.50 24.64 6.15
C VAL A 67 2.54 23.23 6.73
N GLY A 68 1.68 22.91 7.71
CA GLY A 68 1.67 21.60 8.36
C GLY A 68 0.46 21.36 9.24
N SER A 69 0.35 20.16 9.76
CA SER A 69 -0.83 19.70 10.50
C SER A 69 -0.92 20.24 11.93
N THR A 70 0.16 20.71 12.52
CA THR A 70 0.24 21.21 13.93
C THR A 70 -0.20 20.24 15.02
N GLY A 71 -0.68 19.04 14.68
CA GLY A 71 -1.12 17.99 15.61
C GLY A 71 -1.81 16.82 14.94
N SER A 72 -2.36 15.92 15.74
CA SER A 72 -3.16 14.79 15.24
C SER A 72 -4.44 15.29 14.57
N ARG A 73 -4.89 14.63 13.50
CA ARG A 73 -6.18 14.90 12.84
C ARG A 73 -7.38 14.79 13.80
N LEU A 74 -7.27 13.95 14.83
CA LEU A 74 -8.35 13.80 15.85
C LEU A 74 -8.42 14.96 16.86
N ILE A 75 -7.45 15.88 16.86
CA ILE A 75 -7.41 17.00 17.80
C ILE A 75 -7.42 18.34 17.07
N SER A 76 -6.27 18.74 16.50
CA SER A 76 -6.10 20.07 15.90
C SER A 76 -5.50 20.03 14.49
N GLY A 77 -5.08 18.85 14.01
CA GLY A 77 -4.39 18.70 12.72
C GLY A 77 -5.31 18.39 11.55
N HIS A 78 -6.63 18.28 11.77
CA HIS A 78 -7.58 18.09 10.67
C HIS A 78 -7.89 19.43 9.98
N ARG A 79 -7.85 19.43 8.65
CA ARG A 79 -8.11 20.60 7.81
C ARG A 79 -9.19 20.26 6.78
N THR A 80 -9.92 21.26 6.33
CA THR A 80 -10.96 21.10 5.29
C THR A 80 -10.43 20.45 4.02
N ILE A 81 -9.15 20.70 3.67
CA ILE A 81 -8.55 20.09 2.50
C ILE A 81 -8.53 18.55 2.57
N TYR A 82 -8.37 17.94 3.74
CA TYR A 82 -8.44 16.48 3.88
C TYR A 82 -9.80 15.96 3.47
N GLU A 83 -10.89 16.60 3.95
CA GLU A 83 -12.26 16.19 3.61
C GLU A 83 -12.51 16.30 2.10
N VAL A 84 -12.04 17.42 1.50
CA VAL A 84 -12.22 17.65 0.06
C VAL A 84 -11.48 16.60 -0.76
N VAL A 85 -10.19 16.34 -0.49
CA VAL A 85 -9.41 15.39 -1.29
C VAL A 85 -9.84 13.95 -1.05
N GLU A 86 -10.21 13.57 0.18
CA GLU A 86 -10.71 12.24 0.51
C GLU A 86 -12.04 11.97 -0.22
N LYS A 87 -12.97 12.93 -0.18
CA LYS A 87 -14.22 12.83 -0.93
C LYS A 87 -14.00 12.73 -2.44
N GLN A 88 -13.18 13.63 -3.02
CA GLN A 88 -12.90 13.61 -4.45
C GLN A 88 -12.21 12.30 -4.88
N PHE A 89 -11.35 11.75 -4.02
CA PHE A 89 -10.66 10.50 -4.34
C PHE A 89 -11.60 9.30 -4.30
N SER A 90 -12.52 9.22 -3.31
CA SER A 90 -13.53 8.16 -3.27
C SER A 90 -14.50 8.24 -4.46
N GLU A 91 -14.91 9.45 -4.86
CA GLU A 91 -15.71 9.66 -6.08
C GLU A 91 -14.95 9.22 -7.35
N TYR A 92 -13.65 9.56 -7.44
CA TYR A 92 -12.78 9.19 -8.56
C TYR A 92 -12.59 7.67 -8.69
N THR A 93 -12.42 6.96 -7.57
CA THR A 93 -12.22 5.50 -7.54
C THR A 93 -13.52 4.70 -7.43
N HIS A 94 -14.68 5.38 -7.32
CA HIS A 94 -16.00 4.77 -7.15
C HIS A 94 -16.09 3.89 -5.90
N THR A 95 -15.43 4.30 -4.80
CA THR A 95 -15.50 3.66 -3.49
C THR A 95 -16.40 4.45 -2.54
N GLU A 96 -16.88 3.83 -1.46
CA GLU A 96 -17.78 4.49 -0.50
C GLU A 96 -17.06 5.62 0.25
N SER A 97 -15.81 5.40 0.66
CA SER A 97 -15.02 6.37 1.42
C SER A 97 -13.53 6.25 1.11
N ALA A 98 -12.79 7.30 1.46
CA ALA A 98 -11.33 7.32 1.39
C ALA A 98 -10.73 8.01 2.62
N LEU A 99 -9.57 7.55 3.08
CA LEU A 99 -8.80 8.14 4.16
C LEU A 99 -7.35 8.33 3.74
N LEU A 100 -6.82 9.56 3.85
CA LEU A 100 -5.46 9.90 3.44
C LEU A 100 -4.42 9.60 4.52
N PHE A 101 -3.37 8.87 4.15
CA PHE A 101 -2.19 8.55 4.95
C PHE A 101 -0.93 9.18 4.33
N HIS A 102 0.15 9.29 5.12
CA HIS A 102 1.41 9.90 4.69
C HIS A 102 2.19 9.07 3.66
N SER A 103 2.01 7.76 3.62
CA SER A 103 2.67 6.87 2.68
C SER A 103 1.95 5.53 2.56
N GLY A 104 2.18 4.79 1.47
CA GLY A 104 1.64 3.44 1.26
C GLY A 104 2.08 2.45 2.35
N TYR A 105 3.34 2.55 2.79
CA TYR A 105 3.82 1.67 3.86
C TYR A 105 3.03 1.88 5.16
N VAL A 106 2.87 3.13 5.60
CA VAL A 106 2.10 3.45 6.81
C VAL A 106 0.62 3.08 6.64
N ALA A 107 0.05 3.35 5.47
CA ALA A 107 -1.35 2.99 5.16
C ALA A 107 -1.59 1.48 5.30
N ASN A 108 -0.75 0.64 4.65
CA ASN A 108 -0.87 -0.81 4.73
C ASN A 108 -0.69 -1.32 6.17
N VAL A 109 0.39 -0.91 6.85
CA VAL A 109 0.67 -1.37 8.22
C VAL A 109 -0.45 -0.95 9.18
N SER A 110 -0.89 0.30 9.12
CA SER A 110 -1.87 0.84 10.07
C SER A 110 -3.28 0.26 9.85
N SER A 111 -3.74 0.18 8.60
CA SER A 111 -5.06 -0.40 8.30
C SER A 111 -5.12 -1.89 8.64
N ILE A 112 -4.10 -2.66 8.28
CA ILE A 112 -4.06 -4.09 8.60
C ILE A 112 -4.02 -4.30 10.12
N PHE A 113 -3.17 -3.55 10.83
CA PHE A 113 -3.11 -3.61 12.29
C PHE A 113 -4.43 -3.24 12.98
N ALA A 114 -5.14 -2.24 12.42
CA ALA A 114 -6.42 -1.78 12.99
C ALA A 114 -7.57 -2.77 12.76
N LEU A 115 -7.55 -3.51 11.64
CA LEU A 115 -8.65 -4.35 11.19
C LEU A 115 -8.51 -5.82 11.63
N LEU A 116 -7.29 -6.32 11.80
CA LEU A 116 -7.02 -7.71 12.14
C LEU A 116 -6.73 -7.90 13.63
N THR A 117 -7.15 -9.04 14.14
CA THR A 117 -6.88 -9.50 15.50
C THR A 117 -6.08 -10.81 15.49
N PRO A 118 -5.44 -11.21 16.61
CA PRO A 118 -4.73 -12.49 16.70
C PRO A 118 -5.57 -13.74 16.44
N SER A 119 -6.90 -13.63 16.49
CA SER A 119 -7.81 -14.74 16.17
C SER A 119 -8.02 -14.93 14.66
N ASP A 120 -7.74 -13.91 13.86
CA ASP A 120 -8.03 -13.89 12.43
C ASP A 120 -7.00 -14.63 11.60
N TYR A 121 -7.39 -15.01 10.37
CA TYR A 121 -6.52 -15.62 9.38
C TYR A 121 -6.22 -14.64 8.27
N ALA A 122 -4.94 -14.46 7.95
CA ALA A 122 -4.46 -13.64 6.85
C ALA A 122 -3.81 -14.53 5.79
N PHE A 123 -4.56 -14.84 4.73
CA PHE A 123 -4.06 -15.53 3.53
C PHE A 123 -3.38 -14.50 2.64
N VAL A 124 -2.08 -14.63 2.45
CA VAL A 124 -1.28 -13.62 1.75
C VAL A 124 -0.50 -14.26 0.59
N ASP A 125 -0.57 -13.64 -0.58
CA ASP A 125 0.29 -14.01 -1.70
C ASP A 125 1.75 -13.83 -1.30
N ARG A 126 2.60 -14.83 -1.62
CA ARG A 126 4.01 -14.82 -1.19
C ARG A 126 4.84 -13.67 -1.76
N LEU A 127 4.39 -13.01 -2.82
CA LEU A 127 5.05 -11.86 -3.42
C LEU A 127 4.49 -10.51 -2.97
N CYS A 128 3.51 -10.49 -2.05
CA CYS A 128 3.01 -9.24 -1.49
C CYS A 128 4.12 -8.41 -0.84
N HIS A 129 3.98 -7.10 -0.98
CA HIS A 129 4.92 -6.10 -0.45
C HIS A 129 5.15 -6.24 1.06
N ALA A 130 6.36 -5.92 1.49
CA ALA A 130 6.78 -6.02 2.90
C ALA A 130 5.86 -5.29 3.88
N SER A 131 5.24 -4.17 3.49
CA SER A 131 4.31 -3.42 4.34
C SER A 131 3.07 -4.23 4.71
N ILE A 132 2.53 -5.04 3.79
CA ILE A 132 1.41 -5.95 4.05
C ILE A 132 1.85 -7.02 5.05
N LEU A 133 3.01 -7.64 4.81
CA LEU A 133 3.56 -8.66 5.70
C LEU A 133 3.86 -8.13 7.11
N ASP A 134 4.34 -6.89 7.20
CA ASP A 134 4.62 -6.23 8.48
C ASP A 134 3.33 -5.87 9.21
N GLY A 135 2.30 -5.38 8.52
CA GLY A 135 0.98 -5.13 9.09
C GLY A 135 0.36 -6.40 9.69
N ILE A 136 0.39 -7.51 8.94
CA ILE A 136 -0.10 -8.83 9.42
C ILE A 136 0.71 -9.29 10.64
N ARG A 137 2.04 -9.13 10.61
CA ARG A 137 2.90 -9.50 11.75
C ARG A 137 2.58 -8.70 13.01
N ILE A 138 2.38 -7.40 12.86
CA ILE A 138 2.10 -6.49 14.00
C ILE A 138 0.70 -6.75 14.56
N SER A 139 -0.30 -7.07 13.73
CA SER A 139 -1.65 -7.41 14.19
C SER A 139 -1.69 -8.71 15.02
N GLY A 140 -0.69 -9.58 14.86
CA GLY A 140 -0.66 -10.90 15.48
C GLY A 140 -1.57 -11.94 14.82
N ALA A 141 -2.22 -11.60 13.70
CA ALA A 141 -3.08 -12.51 12.95
C ALA A 141 -2.29 -13.73 12.43
N LYS A 142 -3.00 -14.83 12.23
CA LYS A 142 -2.45 -16.09 11.74
C LYS A 142 -2.13 -16.00 10.27
N LYS A 143 -0.87 -15.69 9.94
CA LYS A 143 -0.40 -15.54 8.56
C LYS A 143 -0.28 -16.90 7.88
N VAL A 144 -0.90 -17.05 6.73
CA VAL A 144 -0.85 -18.23 5.87
C VAL A 144 -0.47 -17.80 4.45
N TYR A 145 0.67 -18.28 3.95
CA TYR A 145 1.09 -18.01 2.58
C TYR A 145 0.40 -18.93 1.58
N PHE A 146 -0.01 -18.36 0.45
CA PHE A 146 -0.31 -19.15 -0.74
C PHE A 146 0.68 -18.85 -1.87
N ASN A 147 0.79 -19.80 -2.80
CA ASN A 147 1.67 -19.64 -3.96
C ASN A 147 1.19 -18.49 -4.83
N HIS A 148 2.15 -17.79 -5.43
CA HIS A 148 1.87 -16.62 -6.23
C HIS A 148 0.83 -16.89 -7.32
N ASN A 149 -0.26 -16.11 -7.31
CA ASN A 149 -1.40 -16.19 -8.23
C ASN A 149 -2.05 -17.59 -8.36
N ASP A 150 -1.80 -18.50 -7.39
CA ASP A 150 -2.34 -19.86 -7.40
C ASP A 150 -3.65 -19.95 -6.57
N MET A 151 -4.76 -19.80 -7.26
CA MET A 151 -6.09 -19.80 -6.66
C MET A 151 -6.47 -21.18 -6.08
N ASN A 152 -5.96 -22.26 -6.66
CA ASN A 152 -6.19 -23.61 -6.12
C ASN A 152 -5.48 -23.78 -4.77
N HIS A 153 -4.24 -23.33 -4.68
CA HIS A 153 -3.49 -23.37 -3.43
C HIS A 153 -4.10 -22.41 -2.38
N LEU A 154 -4.57 -21.22 -2.77
CA LEU A 154 -5.32 -20.34 -1.87
C LEU A 154 -6.54 -21.06 -1.28
N GLU A 155 -7.35 -21.68 -2.11
CA GLU A 155 -8.55 -22.40 -1.68
C GLU A 155 -8.21 -23.58 -0.74
N GLU A 156 -7.16 -24.34 -1.03
CA GLU A 156 -6.65 -25.37 -0.13
C GLU A 156 -6.28 -24.82 1.25
N GLN A 157 -5.56 -23.69 1.31
CA GLN A 157 -5.16 -23.09 2.58
C GLN A 157 -6.37 -22.59 3.37
N ILE A 158 -7.37 -22.02 2.71
CA ILE A 158 -8.61 -21.59 3.35
C ILE A 158 -9.33 -22.81 3.95
N LYS A 159 -9.48 -23.90 3.21
CA LYS A 159 -10.12 -25.15 3.68
C LYS A 159 -9.41 -25.78 4.87
N LYS A 160 -8.09 -25.68 4.94
CA LYS A 160 -7.28 -26.16 6.07
C LYS A 160 -7.40 -25.28 7.32
N SER A 161 -7.89 -24.06 7.19
CA SER A 161 -8.01 -23.15 8.32
C SER A 161 -9.18 -23.51 9.23
N ASN A 162 -8.89 -23.73 10.50
CA ASN A 162 -9.91 -23.93 11.54
C ASN A 162 -10.35 -22.57 12.08
N SER A 163 -11.21 -21.86 11.36
CA SER A 163 -11.75 -20.61 11.85
C SER A 163 -12.91 -20.87 12.83
N SER A 164 -12.86 -20.20 13.99
CA SER A 164 -14.01 -20.13 14.89
C SER A 164 -15.04 -19.15 14.36
N SER A 165 -16.28 -19.22 14.82
CA SER A 165 -17.35 -18.26 14.49
C SER A 165 -17.02 -16.80 14.87
N LYS A 166 -15.93 -16.56 15.58
CA LYS A 166 -15.47 -15.24 16.02
C LYS A 166 -14.24 -14.72 15.27
N SER A 167 -13.68 -15.49 14.32
CA SER A 167 -12.49 -15.10 13.56
C SER A 167 -12.84 -14.76 12.12
N PHE A 168 -12.26 -13.69 11.61
CA PHE A 168 -12.38 -13.29 10.21
C PHE A 168 -11.27 -13.91 9.38
N ARG A 169 -11.55 -14.11 8.09
CA ARG A 169 -10.60 -14.51 7.06
C ARG A 169 -10.35 -13.35 6.14
N TRP A 170 -9.09 -13.12 5.85
CA TRP A 170 -8.64 -12.03 4.98
C TRP A 170 -7.75 -12.58 3.88
N ILE A 171 -7.95 -12.13 2.65
CA ILE A 171 -7.06 -12.43 1.52
C ILE A 171 -6.35 -11.13 1.13
N PHE A 172 -5.02 -11.20 1.02
CA PHE A 172 -4.15 -10.07 0.69
C PHE A 172 -3.48 -10.31 -0.66
N THR A 173 -3.55 -9.31 -1.54
CA THR A 173 -2.93 -9.34 -2.86
C THR A 173 -2.51 -7.92 -3.29
N GLU A 174 -1.82 -7.83 -4.42
CA GLU A 174 -1.53 -6.57 -5.12
C GLU A 174 -2.26 -6.56 -6.47
N ALA A 175 -2.63 -5.39 -6.97
CA ALA A 175 -3.28 -5.25 -8.26
C ALA A 175 -2.31 -5.55 -9.42
N VAL A 176 -1.07 -5.10 -9.27
CA VAL A 176 0.06 -5.43 -10.14
C VAL A 176 1.26 -5.69 -9.23
N PHE A 177 1.88 -6.86 -9.35
CA PHE A 177 3.04 -7.21 -8.54
C PHE A 177 4.31 -6.53 -9.04
N SER A 178 5.06 -5.92 -8.11
CA SER A 178 6.16 -5.00 -8.44
C SER A 178 7.33 -5.62 -9.17
N MET A 179 7.62 -6.91 -8.93
CA MET A 179 8.80 -7.57 -9.47
C MET A 179 8.55 -8.18 -10.85
N ASP A 180 7.40 -8.80 -11.04
CA ASP A 180 7.08 -9.57 -12.26
C ASP A 180 6.12 -8.79 -13.18
N GLY A 181 5.43 -7.77 -12.67
CA GLY A 181 4.50 -6.93 -13.41
C GLY A 181 3.20 -7.65 -13.79
N ASP A 182 2.95 -8.79 -13.20
CA ASP A 182 1.76 -9.60 -13.46
C ASP A 182 0.58 -9.19 -12.58
N ILE A 183 -0.61 -9.66 -12.97
CA ILE A 183 -1.90 -9.29 -12.40
C ILE A 183 -2.56 -10.55 -11.84
N PRO A 184 -3.11 -10.51 -10.61
CA PRO A 184 -3.85 -11.64 -10.08
C PRO A 184 -5.17 -11.85 -10.83
N PRO A 185 -5.69 -13.10 -10.87
CA PRO A 185 -6.99 -13.41 -11.47
C PRO A 185 -8.12 -12.91 -10.56
N LEU A 186 -8.39 -11.58 -10.56
CA LEU A 186 -9.27 -10.89 -9.61
C LEU A 186 -10.67 -11.49 -9.54
N GLU A 187 -11.26 -11.88 -10.66
CA GLU A 187 -12.61 -12.44 -10.72
C GLU A 187 -12.67 -13.80 -9.98
N GLN A 188 -11.63 -14.63 -10.13
CA GLN A 188 -11.54 -15.90 -9.40
C GLN A 188 -11.29 -15.65 -7.90
N LEU A 189 -10.45 -14.69 -7.57
CA LEU A 189 -10.14 -14.30 -6.19
C LEU A 189 -11.41 -13.81 -5.47
N VAL A 190 -12.20 -12.95 -6.12
CA VAL A 190 -13.50 -12.48 -5.61
C VAL A 190 -14.48 -13.65 -5.45
N SER A 191 -14.52 -14.58 -6.41
CA SER A 191 -15.39 -15.76 -6.32
C SER A 191 -15.04 -16.64 -5.10
N ILE A 192 -13.75 -16.89 -4.86
CA ILE A 192 -13.26 -17.62 -3.69
C ILE A 192 -13.60 -16.86 -2.40
N ALA A 193 -13.38 -15.54 -2.37
CA ALA A 193 -13.69 -14.74 -1.21
C ALA A 193 -15.17 -14.81 -0.82
N LYS A 194 -16.08 -14.72 -1.80
CA LYS A 194 -17.52 -14.90 -1.60
C LYS A 194 -17.88 -16.31 -1.10
N GLN A 195 -17.29 -17.34 -1.71
CA GLN A 195 -17.57 -18.72 -1.36
C GLN A 195 -17.16 -19.08 0.08
N TYR A 196 -16.06 -18.49 0.55
CA TYR A 196 -15.49 -18.78 1.87
C TYR A 196 -15.66 -17.67 2.90
N GLU A 197 -16.48 -16.65 2.59
CA GLU A 197 -16.73 -15.50 3.46
C GLU A 197 -15.44 -14.82 3.94
N CYS A 198 -14.54 -14.51 2.97
CA CYS A 198 -13.29 -13.82 3.23
C CYS A 198 -13.40 -12.34 2.89
N ASN A 199 -12.81 -11.48 3.72
CA ASN A 199 -12.56 -10.09 3.38
C ASN A 199 -11.38 -9.97 2.40
N LEU A 200 -11.42 -8.97 1.53
CA LEU A 200 -10.38 -8.75 0.52
C LEU A 200 -9.62 -7.45 0.80
N PHE A 201 -8.31 -7.53 0.77
CA PHE A 201 -7.39 -6.38 0.81
C PHE A 201 -6.51 -6.38 -0.44
N ILE A 202 -6.46 -5.26 -1.16
CA ILE A 202 -5.62 -5.11 -2.35
C ILE A 202 -4.81 -3.82 -2.32
N ASP A 203 -3.54 -3.89 -2.76
CA ASP A 203 -2.65 -2.75 -2.94
C ASP A 203 -2.57 -2.38 -4.44
N GLU A 204 -3.02 -1.17 -4.78
CA GLU A 204 -3.06 -0.62 -6.16
C GLU A 204 -1.81 0.22 -6.50
N ALA A 205 -0.70 0.06 -5.76
CA ALA A 205 0.50 0.90 -5.91
C ALA A 205 1.06 0.96 -7.33
N HIS A 206 0.93 -0.11 -8.11
CA HIS A 206 1.46 -0.23 -9.47
C HIS A 206 0.40 -0.14 -10.56
N SER A 207 -0.86 0.11 -10.20
CA SER A 207 -2.00 0.19 -11.13
C SER A 207 -2.64 1.56 -11.17
N ILE A 208 -2.72 2.27 -10.03
CA ILE A 208 -3.26 3.63 -9.97
C ILE A 208 -2.43 4.59 -10.84
N GLY A 209 -3.10 5.41 -11.62
CA GLY A 209 -2.48 6.29 -12.61
C GLY A 209 -2.18 5.60 -13.95
N ILE A 210 -2.14 4.25 -14.01
CA ILE A 210 -1.71 3.47 -15.18
C ILE A 210 -2.88 2.70 -15.80
N LEU A 211 -3.61 1.92 -15.00
CA LEU A 211 -4.65 1.03 -15.48
C LEU A 211 -6.04 1.66 -15.37
N GLY A 212 -6.89 1.27 -16.31
CA GLY A 212 -8.26 1.76 -16.39
C GLY A 212 -8.40 3.13 -17.04
N ASN A 213 -9.65 3.50 -17.36
CA ASN A 213 -9.94 4.81 -17.93
C ASN A 213 -9.54 5.90 -16.93
N ARG A 214 -8.80 6.92 -17.37
CA ARG A 214 -8.23 7.99 -16.54
C ARG A 214 -7.30 7.49 -15.43
N GLY A 215 -6.79 6.26 -15.49
CA GLY A 215 -5.87 5.70 -14.50
C GLY A 215 -6.50 5.38 -13.14
N ILE A 216 -7.78 5.02 -13.10
CA ILE A 216 -8.52 4.77 -11.84
C ILE A 216 -8.09 3.52 -11.06
N GLY A 217 -7.13 2.76 -11.60
CA GLY A 217 -6.67 1.51 -11.01
C GLY A 217 -7.38 0.27 -11.55
N LEU A 218 -6.86 -0.91 -11.19
CA LEU A 218 -7.32 -2.18 -11.76
C LEU A 218 -8.70 -2.58 -11.24
N THR A 219 -8.93 -2.48 -9.92
CA THR A 219 -10.22 -2.89 -9.31
C THR A 219 -11.38 -2.10 -9.87
N ALA A 220 -11.26 -0.77 -9.93
CA ALA A 220 -12.29 0.10 -10.47
C ALA A 220 -12.46 -0.08 -11.99
N SER A 221 -11.38 -0.35 -12.74
CA SER A 221 -11.46 -0.62 -14.19
C SER A 221 -12.23 -1.89 -14.53
N LYS A 222 -12.26 -2.85 -13.61
CA LYS A 222 -12.99 -4.12 -13.72
C LYS A 222 -14.36 -4.09 -13.02
N HIS A 223 -14.76 -2.95 -12.47
CA HIS A 223 -15.99 -2.79 -11.67
C HIS A 223 -16.05 -3.74 -10.44
N LEU A 224 -14.90 -4.05 -9.86
CA LEU A 224 -14.75 -4.93 -8.71
C LEU A 224 -14.42 -4.19 -7.40
N GLN A 225 -14.29 -2.86 -7.42
CA GLN A 225 -13.86 -2.08 -6.24
C GLN A 225 -14.76 -2.32 -5.00
N ASN A 226 -16.05 -2.53 -5.20
CA ASN A 226 -16.99 -2.79 -4.11
C ASN A 226 -16.94 -4.22 -3.56
N GLU A 227 -16.16 -5.10 -4.18
CA GLU A 227 -15.92 -6.46 -3.69
C GLU A 227 -14.74 -6.51 -2.69
N PHE A 228 -13.95 -5.44 -2.63
CA PHE A 228 -12.82 -5.33 -1.73
C PHE A 228 -13.20 -4.55 -0.48
N THR A 229 -12.89 -5.13 0.67
CA THR A 229 -13.11 -4.49 1.98
C THR A 229 -12.16 -3.31 2.18
N VAL A 230 -10.93 -3.44 1.64
CA VAL A 230 -9.90 -2.40 1.68
C VAL A 230 -9.12 -2.38 0.38
N ILE A 231 -8.98 -1.20 -0.20
CA ILE A 231 -8.10 -0.91 -1.32
C ILE A 231 -7.14 0.19 -0.90
N THR A 232 -5.84 -0.02 -1.08
CA THR A 232 -4.85 1.03 -0.84
C THR A 232 -4.31 1.57 -2.16
N TYR A 233 -4.20 2.89 -2.26
CA TYR A 233 -3.73 3.62 -3.43
C TYR A 233 -2.51 4.47 -3.07
N PRO A 234 -1.29 3.90 -3.05
CA PRO A 234 -0.06 4.65 -2.84
C PRO A 234 0.24 5.62 -3.97
N MET A 235 0.38 6.91 -3.66
CA MET A 235 0.52 7.99 -4.64
C MET A 235 1.97 8.26 -5.04
N GLY A 236 2.94 7.58 -4.43
CA GLY A 236 4.38 7.85 -4.61
C GLY A 236 5.03 7.25 -5.87
N LYS A 237 4.24 6.69 -6.79
CA LYS A 237 4.72 6.07 -8.03
C LYS A 237 4.17 6.82 -9.25
N ALA A 238 3.34 6.22 -10.08
CA ALA A 238 2.77 6.87 -11.26
C ALA A 238 2.11 8.23 -10.99
N PRO A 239 1.37 8.45 -9.88
CA PRO A 239 0.81 9.77 -9.60
C PRO A 239 1.85 10.84 -9.20
N GLY A 240 3.10 10.48 -8.89
CA GLY A 240 4.19 11.41 -8.62
C GLY A 240 4.05 12.22 -7.33
N MET A 241 3.25 11.77 -6.37
CA MET A 241 2.93 12.51 -5.14
C MET A 241 3.31 11.74 -3.89
N MET A 242 3.32 12.40 -2.74
CA MET A 242 3.43 11.72 -1.43
C MET A 242 2.05 11.35 -0.92
N GLY A 243 1.98 10.27 -0.14
CA GLY A 243 0.76 9.83 0.52
C GLY A 243 0.19 8.53 -0.02
N CYS A 244 -0.95 8.15 0.54
CA CYS A 244 -1.71 6.98 0.15
C CYS A 244 -3.15 7.16 0.58
N PHE A 245 -4.10 6.82 -0.28
CA PHE A 245 -5.49 6.68 0.12
C PHE A 245 -5.79 5.23 0.49
N VAL A 246 -6.51 5.06 1.58
CA VAL A 246 -7.15 3.79 1.97
C VAL A 246 -8.63 3.96 1.72
N CYS A 247 -9.19 3.10 0.88
CA CYS A 247 -10.58 3.16 0.43
C CYS A 247 -11.33 1.87 0.76
N GLY A 248 -12.66 1.97 0.89
CA GLY A 248 -13.59 0.87 1.12
C GLY A 248 -15.01 1.36 1.21
#